data_24cc21e6250c76d2b5ab4885663bf9db
#
_entry.id   24cc21e6250c76d2b5ab4885663bf9db
#
_cell.length_a   1.000
_cell.length_b   1.000
_cell.length_c   1.000
_cell.angle_alpha   90.00
_cell.angle_beta   90.00
_cell.angle_gamma   90.00
#
_symmetry.space_group_name_H-M   'P 1'
#
loop_
_entity.id
_entity.type
_entity.pdbx_description
1 polymer ?
#
loop_
_entity_poly.entity_id
_entity_poly.type
_entity_poly.pdbx_seq_one_letter_code
_entity_poly.pdbx_strand_id
1 'polypeptide(L)'
;MINKKWMKIVMIPMLVVPMYGLTTVGGQLQDSLTGKNSFVKDAEAATTASQQAFIDKIAPAAQASQEQYHLLSSITLAQAILESGWGKSGLATKGYNLFGIKGKYNGQSVIMSTSEYVNGQWIKVDAEFRKYPSWNESVTDHTLLLVNGTSWNKNLYKKVVDATDYKVAAMELQKAGYATSPTYGASLIQVIENYDLAKYDVLYDKILTQKSTSGKATVTSPTGNGVWTLPYKVKGVQSVSPASTYANKDIDLVSVATTKRGTYYQFKYNGKVVGWVDAKALTIYDSVNYDKVNVGRAKITSPVSNGIWSKPYNVYGREFVTNATTYAQQEIKLLREAQTAKGTYYQFSINNKTIGWIDKRALTIYPYDSIVSSKNVSLDGQIT
;
A
#
# COMPACT_ATOMS: atom_id res chain seq x y z
N MET A 1 -5.36 49.04 -15.79
CA MET A 1 -4.48 47.86 -15.89
C MET A 1 -3.95 47.55 -14.50
N ILE A 2 -4.57 46.64 -13.78
CA ILE A 2 -4.20 46.26 -12.41
C ILE A 2 -3.03 45.30 -12.51
N ASN A 3 -1.92 45.69 -11.91
CA ASN A 3 -0.62 45.05 -11.99
C ASN A 3 -0.70 43.61 -11.36
N LYS A 4 -0.57 42.55 -12.15
CA LYS A 4 -0.64 41.10 -11.80
C LYS A 4 0.45 40.61 -10.83
N LYS A 5 1.18 41.49 -10.16
CA LYS A 5 2.37 41.16 -9.37
C LYS A 5 2.12 40.92 -7.86
N TRP A 6 0.87 41.02 -7.37
CA TRP A 6 0.60 41.12 -5.93
C TRP A 6 -0.36 40.08 -5.34
N MET A 7 -0.36 38.88 -5.89
CA MET A 7 -1.08 37.78 -5.24
C MET A 7 -0.14 36.63 -4.90
N LYS A 8 0.99 36.97 -4.28
CA LYS A 8 1.66 35.99 -3.43
C LYS A 8 0.73 35.79 -2.24
N ILE A 9 0.43 34.51 -1.92
CA ILE A 9 -0.08 34.17 -0.61
C ILE A 9 1.06 34.57 0.35
N VAL A 10 1.01 35.77 0.88
CA VAL A 10 1.89 36.19 1.94
C VAL A 10 1.30 35.56 3.19
N MET A 11 1.65 34.31 3.42
CA MET A 11 1.60 33.79 4.77
C MET A 11 2.66 34.58 5.53
N ILE A 12 2.22 35.30 6.51
CA ILE A 12 3.09 36.08 7.36
C ILE A 12 3.89 35.08 8.15
N PRO A 13 5.22 35.13 8.12
CA PRO A 13 5.95 34.47 9.18
C PRO A 13 5.51 35.17 10.48
N MET A 14 4.66 34.48 11.27
CA MET A 14 4.60 34.84 12.67
C MET A 14 6.04 34.83 13.15
N LEU A 15 6.46 35.93 13.76
CA LEU A 15 7.76 36.06 14.38
C LEU A 15 8.16 34.72 14.96
N VAL A 16 9.20 34.09 14.42
CA VAL A 16 9.91 33.04 15.11
C VAL A 16 10.43 33.72 16.37
N VAL A 17 9.67 33.64 17.44
CA VAL A 17 10.19 33.90 18.77
C VAL A 17 11.26 32.84 18.94
N PRO A 18 12.55 33.23 19.06
CA PRO A 18 13.58 32.23 19.30
C PRO A 18 13.17 31.50 20.58
N MET A 19 13.06 30.17 20.50
CA MET A 19 12.89 29.32 21.66
C MET A 19 14.18 29.34 22.48
N TYR A 20 14.47 30.49 23.16
CA TYR A 20 15.45 30.54 24.23
C TYR A 20 14.71 30.28 25.53
N GLY A 21 14.63 29.05 25.90
CA GLY A 21 14.20 28.58 27.21
C GLY A 21 15.24 27.62 27.77
N LEU A 22 16.51 27.93 27.66
CA LEU A 22 17.57 27.32 28.44
C LEU A 22 17.83 28.18 29.67
N THR A 23 17.22 27.85 30.78
CA THR A 23 17.71 28.29 32.09
C THR A 23 19.03 27.59 32.34
N THR A 24 20.13 28.29 32.11
CA THR A 24 21.45 27.89 32.60
C THR A 24 21.47 27.97 34.10
N VAL A 25 21.47 26.81 34.76
CA VAL A 25 21.97 26.73 36.13
C VAL A 25 23.49 26.60 36.02
N GLY A 26 24.19 27.62 36.50
CA GLY A 26 25.65 27.68 36.51
C GLY A 26 26.25 26.61 37.38
N GLY A 27 27.27 25.95 36.86
CA GLY A 27 28.13 25.04 37.56
C GLY A 27 29.36 24.81 36.71
N GLN A 28 30.45 25.54 37.01
CA GLN A 28 31.78 25.28 36.46
C GLN A 28 32.24 23.88 36.84
N LEU A 29 32.69 23.09 35.88
CA LEU A 29 33.63 22.02 36.07
C LEU A 29 34.75 22.12 35.01
N GLN A 30 35.91 22.33 35.53
CA GLN A 30 37.19 22.42 34.86
C GLN A 30 37.66 21.01 34.45
N ASP A 31 38.14 20.91 33.25
CA ASP A 31 39.19 20.08 32.68
C ASP A 31 39.35 18.60 33.07
N SER A 32 39.30 17.74 32.07
CA SER A 32 40.42 16.82 31.81
C SER A 32 40.34 16.21 30.40
N LEU A 33 41.40 16.42 29.65
CA LEU A 33 41.73 15.86 28.35
C LEU A 33 41.74 14.33 28.38
N THR A 34 40.83 13.68 27.69
CA THR A 34 41.13 12.41 26.97
C THR A 34 40.06 12.24 25.86
N GLY A 35 40.52 12.18 24.62
CA GLY A 35 39.69 12.06 23.44
C GLY A 35 38.86 10.78 23.37
N LYS A 36 37.58 10.99 23.32
CA LYS A 36 36.61 10.10 22.67
C LYS A 36 35.48 10.99 22.21
N ASN A 37 35.32 11.12 20.88
CA ASN A 37 34.11 11.71 20.25
C ASN A 37 32.92 10.83 20.61
N SER A 38 32.26 11.09 21.73
CA SER A 38 30.88 10.70 21.94
C SER A 38 30.02 11.84 21.40
N PHE A 39 29.37 11.62 20.27
CA PHE A 39 28.23 12.42 19.88
C PHE A 39 27.21 12.32 21.01
N VAL A 40 27.16 13.33 21.85
CA VAL A 40 26.06 13.51 22.81
C VAL A 40 24.84 13.76 21.94
N LYS A 41 23.97 12.75 21.84
CA LYS A 41 22.63 12.91 21.32
C LYS A 41 21.97 13.92 22.27
N ASP A 42 21.71 15.15 21.80
CA ASP A 42 21.03 16.16 22.59
C ASP A 42 19.76 15.53 23.18
N ALA A 43 19.59 15.68 24.49
CA ALA A 43 18.44 15.12 25.19
C ALA A 43 17.16 15.69 24.52
N GLU A 44 16.39 14.81 23.89
CA GLU A 44 15.08 15.17 23.36
C GLU A 44 14.26 15.78 24.50
N ALA A 45 13.93 17.08 24.37
CA ALA A 45 13.05 17.73 25.32
C ALA A 45 11.70 17.03 25.30
N ALA A 46 11.34 16.39 26.42
CA ALA A 46 10.07 15.65 26.50
C ALA A 46 8.89 16.57 26.12
N THR A 47 8.05 16.12 25.20
CA THR A 47 6.83 16.82 24.78
C THR A 47 5.98 17.12 26.00
N THR A 48 5.59 18.36 26.24
CA THR A 48 4.72 18.71 27.38
C THR A 48 3.31 18.15 27.20
N ALA A 49 2.58 17.95 28.30
CA ALA A 49 1.21 17.46 28.22
C ALA A 49 0.30 18.34 27.34
N SER A 50 0.47 19.67 27.35
CA SER A 50 -0.31 20.59 26.52
C SER A 50 0.04 20.48 25.04
N GLN A 51 1.31 20.24 24.69
CA GLN A 51 1.78 20.02 23.32
C GLN A 51 1.27 18.68 22.79
N GLN A 52 1.34 17.63 23.60
CA GLN A 52 0.80 16.33 23.21
C GLN A 52 -0.72 16.40 22.99
N ALA A 53 -1.47 17.06 23.89
CA ALA A 53 -2.91 17.27 23.72
C ALA A 53 -3.27 18.04 22.43
N PHE A 54 -2.46 19.00 22.02
CA PHE A 54 -2.64 19.68 20.74
C PHE A 54 -2.43 18.71 19.57
N ILE A 55 -1.32 17.94 19.58
CA ILE A 55 -1.05 16.94 18.54
C ILE A 55 -2.19 15.91 18.48
N ASP A 56 -2.58 15.33 19.59
CA ASP A 56 -3.63 14.31 19.67
C ASP A 56 -4.97 14.81 19.11
N LYS A 57 -5.25 16.08 19.30
CA LYS A 57 -6.48 16.70 18.80
C LYS A 57 -6.54 16.82 17.28
N ILE A 58 -5.42 17.09 16.62
CA ILE A 58 -5.40 17.35 15.15
C ILE A 58 -4.81 16.20 14.34
N ALA A 59 -4.07 15.26 14.96
CA ALA A 59 -3.47 14.13 14.26
C ALA A 59 -4.49 13.25 13.52
N PRO A 60 -5.67 12.93 14.05
CA PRO A 60 -6.67 12.14 13.31
C PRO A 60 -7.09 12.80 12.00
N ALA A 61 -7.30 14.12 11.99
CA ALA A 61 -7.66 14.87 10.77
C ALA A 61 -6.50 14.92 9.77
N ALA A 62 -5.26 15.08 10.25
CA ALA A 62 -4.06 15.05 9.41
C ALA A 62 -3.87 13.66 8.76
N GLN A 63 -4.07 12.58 9.53
CA GLN A 63 -3.98 11.20 9.03
C GLN A 63 -5.08 10.88 8.01
N ALA A 64 -6.32 11.27 8.28
CA ALA A 64 -7.42 11.12 7.32
C ALA A 64 -7.15 11.90 6.02
N SER A 65 -6.63 13.14 6.14
CA SER A 65 -6.21 13.94 4.99
C SER A 65 -5.05 13.29 4.22
N GLN A 66 -4.09 12.67 4.90
CA GLN A 66 -3.03 11.94 4.23
C GLN A 66 -3.56 10.70 3.51
N GLU A 67 -4.46 9.94 4.11
CA GLU A 67 -5.07 8.76 3.45
C GLU A 67 -5.82 9.14 2.18
N GLN A 68 -6.52 10.26 2.21
CA GLN A 68 -7.34 10.71 1.08
C GLN A 68 -6.54 11.47 0.01
N TYR A 69 -5.60 12.34 0.42
CA TYR A 69 -4.94 13.31 -0.45
C TYR A 69 -3.43 13.16 -0.54
N HIS A 70 -2.83 12.25 0.26
CA HIS A 70 -1.42 11.86 0.24
C HIS A 70 -0.42 12.91 0.75
N LEU A 71 -0.88 14.03 1.34
CA LEU A 71 -0.01 14.97 2.05
C LEU A 71 0.40 14.36 3.39
N LEU A 72 1.70 14.28 3.69
CA LEU A 72 2.21 13.67 4.91
C LEU A 72 1.62 14.33 6.16
N SER A 73 1.15 13.53 7.12
CA SER A 73 0.59 14.00 8.39
C SER A 73 1.61 14.79 9.19
N SER A 74 2.86 14.34 9.20
CA SER A 74 3.97 15.03 9.87
C SER A 74 4.15 16.47 9.37
N ILE A 75 4.05 16.69 8.06
CA ILE A 75 4.11 18.02 7.46
C ILE A 75 2.95 18.90 7.94
N THR A 76 1.73 18.36 7.87
CA THR A 76 0.52 19.09 8.31
C THR A 76 0.61 19.46 9.79
N LEU A 77 1.04 18.52 10.64
CA LEU A 77 1.22 18.75 12.09
C LEU A 77 2.30 19.80 12.36
N ALA A 78 3.46 19.70 11.71
CA ALA A 78 4.56 20.64 11.89
C ALA A 78 4.16 22.06 11.45
N GLN A 79 3.47 22.22 10.33
CA GLN A 79 2.93 23.50 9.89
C GLN A 79 1.91 24.05 10.89
N ALA A 80 0.96 23.22 11.36
CA ALA A 80 -0.01 23.65 12.37
C ALA A 80 0.66 24.15 13.65
N ILE A 81 1.72 23.46 14.11
CA ILE A 81 2.50 23.87 15.30
C ILE A 81 3.18 25.22 15.07
N LEU A 82 3.90 25.38 13.97
CA LEU A 82 4.65 26.61 13.66
C LEU A 82 3.72 27.80 13.42
N GLU A 83 2.69 27.62 12.59
CA GLU A 83 1.82 28.72 12.15
C GLU A 83 0.86 29.18 13.26
N SER A 84 0.41 28.29 14.15
CA SER A 84 -0.55 28.61 15.19
C SER A 84 0.04 28.81 16.59
N GLY A 85 1.34 28.54 16.77
CA GLY A 85 1.95 28.51 18.10
C GLY A 85 1.24 27.51 19.01
N TRP A 86 1.13 26.26 18.57
CA TRP A 86 0.43 25.19 19.31
C TRP A 86 -1.07 25.47 19.51
N GLY A 87 -1.73 26.05 18.52
CA GLY A 87 -3.14 26.42 18.59
C GLY A 87 -3.46 27.61 19.51
N LYS A 88 -2.44 28.30 20.03
CA LYS A 88 -2.59 29.40 21.02
C LYS A 88 -2.74 30.76 20.39
N SER A 89 -2.44 30.93 19.08
CA SER A 89 -2.58 32.20 18.39
C SER A 89 -4.02 32.71 18.43
N GLY A 90 -4.20 34.04 18.39
CA GLY A 90 -5.53 34.65 18.35
C GLY A 90 -6.38 34.15 17.17
N LEU A 91 -5.74 33.88 16.03
CA LEU A 91 -6.41 33.34 14.85
C LEU A 91 -6.84 31.88 15.05
N ALA A 92 -5.99 31.06 15.65
CA ALA A 92 -6.33 29.66 15.96
C ALA A 92 -7.46 29.52 16.99
N THR A 93 -7.55 30.47 17.94
CA THR A 93 -8.58 30.45 19.02
C THR A 93 -9.90 31.07 18.58
N LYS A 94 -9.88 32.20 17.85
CA LYS A 94 -11.09 32.92 17.43
C LYS A 94 -11.67 32.46 16.11
N GLY A 95 -10.81 32.00 15.20
CA GLY A 95 -11.18 31.58 13.84
C GLY A 95 -11.00 30.10 13.56
N TYR A 96 -10.50 29.30 14.51
CA TYR A 96 -10.08 27.90 14.32
C TYR A 96 -9.14 27.72 13.11
N ASN A 97 -8.42 28.77 12.73
CA ASN A 97 -7.53 28.80 11.57
C ASN A 97 -6.09 28.57 12.03
N LEU A 98 -5.61 27.36 11.81
CA LEU A 98 -4.28 26.92 12.24
C LEU A 98 -3.15 27.38 11.31
N PHE A 99 -3.46 27.73 10.05
CA PHE A 99 -2.47 27.92 8.99
C PHE A 99 -2.45 29.36 8.44
N GLY A 100 -3.19 30.28 9.01
CA GLY A 100 -3.21 31.67 8.56
C GLY A 100 -3.82 31.86 7.17
N ILE A 101 -4.74 31.02 6.73
CA ILE A 101 -5.33 31.11 5.39
C ILE A 101 -6.27 32.32 5.31
N LYS A 102 -5.99 33.20 4.37
CA LYS A 102 -6.77 34.46 4.14
C LYS A 102 -8.08 34.15 3.38
N GLY A 103 -9.04 35.08 3.52
CA GLY A 103 -10.33 35.04 2.82
C GLY A 103 -11.46 34.46 3.64
N LYS A 104 -12.44 33.80 2.98
CA LYS A 104 -13.63 33.25 3.59
C LYS A 104 -13.71 31.72 3.43
N TYR A 105 -14.19 31.03 4.45
CA TYR A 105 -14.57 29.62 4.38
C TYR A 105 -16.09 29.53 4.53
N ASN A 106 -16.77 29.06 3.50
CA ASN A 106 -18.25 29.02 3.45
C ASN A 106 -18.91 30.36 3.86
N GLY A 107 -18.33 31.48 3.38
CA GLY A 107 -18.82 32.82 3.68
C GLY A 107 -18.36 33.38 5.05
N GLN A 108 -17.71 32.58 5.90
CA GLN A 108 -17.28 32.96 7.24
C GLN A 108 -15.82 33.41 7.28
N SER A 109 -15.56 34.49 8.00
CA SER A 109 -14.23 35.03 8.20
C SER A 109 -14.08 35.70 9.56
N VAL A 110 -12.85 35.99 9.92
CA VAL A 110 -12.48 36.80 11.08
C VAL A 110 -11.45 37.84 10.65
N ILE A 111 -11.63 39.08 11.09
CA ILE A 111 -10.67 40.15 10.84
C ILE A 111 -9.62 40.14 11.94
N MET A 112 -8.36 40.09 11.56
CA MET A 112 -7.23 40.13 12.47
C MET A 112 -6.16 41.12 11.98
N SER A 113 -5.61 41.88 12.92
CA SER A 113 -4.46 42.73 12.63
C SER A 113 -3.22 41.87 12.37
N THR A 114 -2.56 42.13 11.27
CA THR A 114 -1.37 41.44 10.83
C THR A 114 -0.32 42.42 10.36
N SER A 115 0.96 42.00 10.32
CA SER A 115 2.05 42.82 9.80
C SER A 115 2.35 42.38 8.37
N GLU A 116 2.40 43.32 7.45
CA GLU A 116 2.80 43.07 6.06
C GLU A 116 4.02 43.92 5.71
N TYR A 117 4.92 43.37 4.89
CA TYR A 117 6.08 44.08 4.40
C TYR A 117 5.77 44.71 3.06
N VAL A 118 5.59 46.03 3.05
CA VAL A 118 5.20 46.81 1.87
C VAL A 118 6.21 47.94 1.66
N ASN A 119 6.76 48.04 0.45
CA ASN A 119 7.72 49.09 0.04
C ASN A 119 8.91 49.25 1.01
N GLY A 120 9.43 48.12 1.52
CA GLY A 120 10.60 48.16 2.40
C GLY A 120 10.29 48.38 3.89
N GLN A 121 9.02 48.46 4.29
CA GLN A 121 8.61 48.74 5.67
C GLN A 121 7.56 47.69 6.14
N TRP A 122 7.60 47.40 7.44
CA TRP A 122 6.56 46.62 8.11
C TRP A 122 5.40 47.53 8.51
N ILE A 123 4.22 47.25 7.98
CA ILE A 123 3.00 47.98 8.34
C ILE A 123 1.98 47.02 8.97
N LYS A 124 1.19 47.52 9.92
CA LYS A 124 0.04 46.76 10.45
C LYS A 124 -1.17 47.01 9.56
N VAL A 125 -1.81 45.95 9.14
CA VAL A 125 -3.03 46.00 8.35
C VAL A 125 -4.06 45.01 8.94
N ASP A 126 -5.32 45.36 8.86
CA ASP A 126 -6.40 44.40 9.16
C ASP A 126 -6.66 43.58 7.93
N ALA A 127 -6.61 42.26 8.11
CA ALA A 127 -6.82 41.33 7.03
C ALA A 127 -7.93 40.32 7.41
N GLU A 128 -8.64 39.88 6.37
CA GLU A 128 -9.70 38.89 6.49
C GLU A 128 -9.09 37.50 6.38
N PHE A 129 -9.33 36.65 7.39
CA PHE A 129 -8.89 35.27 7.45
C PHE A 129 -10.08 34.31 7.52
N ARG A 130 -9.93 33.11 6.94
CA ARG A 130 -10.97 32.08 6.98
C ARG A 130 -11.30 31.72 8.43
N LYS A 131 -12.60 31.65 8.73
CA LYS A 131 -13.11 31.15 10.00
C LYS A 131 -13.73 29.78 9.78
N TYR A 132 -13.21 28.79 10.50
CA TYR A 132 -13.65 27.40 10.38
C TYR A 132 -14.58 27.02 11.53
N PRO A 133 -15.43 25.97 11.38
CA PRO A 133 -16.22 25.37 12.46
C PRO A 133 -15.33 24.73 13.53
N SER A 134 -14.22 24.11 13.12
CA SER A 134 -13.24 23.50 14.02
C SER A 134 -11.84 23.46 13.40
N TRP A 135 -10.85 22.98 14.15
CA TRP A 135 -9.49 22.74 13.64
C TRP A 135 -9.44 21.64 12.56
N ASN A 136 -10.37 20.69 12.57
CA ASN A 136 -10.40 19.63 11.56
C ASN A 136 -10.67 20.17 10.16
N GLU A 137 -11.63 21.09 10.02
CA GLU A 137 -11.90 21.76 8.74
C GLU A 137 -10.72 22.62 8.31
N SER A 138 -10.01 23.27 9.25
CA SER A 138 -8.79 24.00 8.95
C SER A 138 -7.71 23.10 8.39
N VAL A 139 -7.51 21.91 8.96
CA VAL A 139 -6.58 20.87 8.46
C VAL A 139 -6.97 20.41 7.05
N THR A 140 -8.25 20.09 6.84
CA THR A 140 -8.73 19.61 5.55
C THR A 140 -8.58 20.68 4.46
N ASP A 141 -8.98 21.93 4.75
CA ASP A 141 -8.89 23.03 3.79
C ASP A 141 -7.44 23.40 3.44
N HIS A 142 -6.54 23.36 4.42
CA HIS A 142 -5.10 23.49 4.19
C HIS A 142 -4.56 22.40 3.27
N THR A 143 -4.95 21.14 3.51
CA THR A 143 -4.56 20.02 2.65
C THR A 143 -5.04 20.25 1.21
N LEU A 144 -6.30 20.64 1.05
CA LEU A 144 -6.88 20.93 -0.27
C LEU A 144 -6.19 22.11 -0.97
N LEU A 145 -5.72 23.11 -0.24
CA LEU A 145 -4.91 24.19 -0.79
C LEU A 145 -3.62 23.66 -1.44
N LEU A 146 -2.92 22.75 -0.76
CA LEU A 146 -1.68 22.17 -1.29
C LEU A 146 -1.96 21.21 -2.46
N VAL A 147 -3.02 20.41 -2.38
CA VAL A 147 -3.42 19.47 -3.43
C VAL A 147 -3.86 20.17 -4.70
N ASN A 148 -4.68 21.21 -4.57
CA ASN A 148 -5.24 21.95 -5.70
C ASN A 148 -4.30 23.03 -6.24
N GLY A 149 -3.25 23.35 -5.50
CA GLY A 149 -2.33 24.44 -5.83
C GLY A 149 -3.01 25.81 -5.77
N THR A 150 -2.48 26.74 -6.54
CA THR A 150 -2.97 28.12 -6.61
C THR A 150 -3.75 28.38 -7.89
N SER A 151 -4.46 29.51 -7.96
CA SER A 151 -5.19 29.91 -9.18
C SER A 151 -4.29 30.06 -10.41
N TRP A 152 -3.02 30.41 -10.21
CA TRP A 152 -2.04 30.60 -11.30
C TRP A 152 -1.12 29.40 -11.54
N ASN A 153 -1.01 28.45 -10.59
CA ASN A 153 -0.24 27.23 -10.76
C ASN A 153 -0.86 26.07 -9.94
N LYS A 154 -1.64 25.24 -10.61
CA LYS A 154 -2.31 24.08 -10.00
C LYS A 154 -1.36 23.01 -9.49
N ASN A 155 -0.13 22.97 -10.03
CA ASN A 155 0.90 21.99 -9.67
C ASN A 155 1.96 22.57 -8.71
N LEU A 156 1.74 23.76 -8.13
CA LEU A 156 2.75 24.44 -7.33
C LEU A 156 3.31 23.56 -6.21
N TYR A 157 2.45 22.83 -5.52
CA TYR A 157 2.80 21.96 -4.40
C TYR A 157 2.79 20.46 -4.74
N LYS A 158 2.70 20.12 -6.04
CA LYS A 158 2.62 18.70 -6.43
C LYS A 158 3.76 17.84 -5.87
N LYS A 159 4.99 18.35 -5.87
CA LYS A 159 6.16 17.64 -5.33
C LYS A 159 6.09 17.46 -3.81
N VAL A 160 5.41 18.36 -3.09
CA VAL A 160 5.15 18.21 -1.65
C VAL A 160 4.17 17.08 -1.40
N VAL A 161 3.06 17.06 -2.15
CA VAL A 161 2.02 16.03 -2.04
C VAL A 161 2.55 14.66 -2.46
N ASP A 162 3.36 14.62 -3.52
CA ASP A 162 3.95 13.36 -4.03
C ASP A 162 5.07 12.79 -3.12
N ALA A 163 5.64 13.59 -2.24
CA ALA A 163 6.72 13.16 -1.36
C ALA A 163 6.28 12.02 -0.43
N THR A 164 7.18 11.06 -0.20
CA THR A 164 7.00 9.96 0.75
C THR A 164 7.94 10.07 1.95
N ASP A 165 8.74 11.13 1.97
CA ASP A 165 9.69 11.47 3.02
C ASP A 165 9.46 12.91 3.44
N TYR A 166 9.36 13.18 4.74
CA TYR A 166 9.04 14.51 5.26
C TYR A 166 10.14 15.52 5.01
N LYS A 167 11.43 15.11 4.94
CA LYS A 167 12.54 16.01 4.65
C LYS A 167 12.43 16.54 3.21
N VAL A 168 12.09 15.64 2.28
CA VAL A 168 11.82 16.03 0.89
C VAL A 168 10.62 16.96 0.83
N ALA A 169 9.50 16.61 1.48
CA ALA A 169 8.28 17.44 1.48
C ALA A 169 8.53 18.85 2.05
N ALA A 170 9.22 18.94 3.18
CA ALA A 170 9.56 20.22 3.82
C ALA A 170 10.41 21.12 2.91
N MET A 171 11.42 20.56 2.26
CA MET A 171 12.27 21.32 1.34
C MET A 171 11.52 21.72 0.06
N GLU A 172 10.61 20.89 -0.45
CA GLU A 172 9.77 21.27 -1.60
C GLU A 172 8.74 22.35 -1.24
N LEU A 173 8.21 22.38 0.00
CA LEU A 173 7.39 23.51 0.50
C LEU A 173 8.17 24.85 0.46
N GLN A 174 9.42 24.84 0.95
CA GLN A 174 10.29 26.01 0.91
C GLN A 174 10.56 26.45 -0.52
N LYS A 175 10.92 25.53 -1.42
CA LYS A 175 11.16 25.82 -2.86
C LYS A 175 9.92 26.35 -3.56
N ALA A 176 8.74 25.85 -3.20
CA ALA A 176 7.47 26.32 -3.73
C ALA A 176 7.10 27.74 -3.23
N GLY A 177 7.87 28.30 -2.27
CA GLY A 177 7.62 29.61 -1.71
C GLY A 177 6.39 29.65 -0.80
N TYR A 178 6.12 28.58 -0.07
CA TYR A 178 5.04 28.55 0.91
C TYR A 178 5.21 29.61 1.98
N ALA A 179 6.44 29.80 2.45
CA ALA A 179 6.85 30.88 3.35
C ALA A 179 8.00 31.66 2.77
N THR A 180 8.19 32.91 3.25
CA THR A 180 9.29 33.81 2.82
C THR A 180 10.61 33.46 3.50
N SER A 181 10.60 32.75 4.62
CA SER A 181 11.80 32.38 5.37
C SER A 181 12.67 31.39 4.56
N PRO A 182 13.97 31.67 4.39
CA PRO A 182 14.89 30.75 3.72
C PRO A 182 15.20 29.49 4.51
N THR A 183 14.79 29.42 5.78
CA THR A 183 15.00 28.26 6.67
C THR A 183 13.70 27.53 6.97
N TYR A 184 12.61 27.83 6.26
CA TYR A 184 11.29 27.25 6.56
C TYR A 184 11.29 25.71 6.53
N GLY A 185 11.87 25.13 5.49
CA GLY A 185 11.98 23.68 5.38
C GLY A 185 12.78 23.04 6.51
N ALA A 186 13.89 23.67 6.90
CA ALA A 186 14.70 23.21 8.04
C ALA A 186 13.92 23.32 9.36
N SER A 187 13.16 24.38 9.56
CA SER A 187 12.31 24.55 10.76
C SER A 187 11.22 23.47 10.84
N LEU A 188 10.59 23.12 9.72
CA LEU A 188 9.63 22.00 9.67
C LEU A 188 10.28 20.67 10.04
N ILE A 189 11.45 20.37 9.46
CA ILE A 189 12.20 19.16 9.76
C ILE A 189 12.52 19.08 11.25
N GLN A 190 13.04 20.16 11.83
CA GLN A 190 13.36 20.23 13.25
C GLN A 190 12.14 19.98 14.14
N VAL A 191 10.98 20.58 13.82
CA VAL A 191 9.75 20.33 14.57
C VAL A 191 9.30 18.87 14.43
N ILE A 192 9.38 18.30 13.24
CA ILE A 192 9.02 16.88 13.02
C ILE A 192 9.92 15.96 13.85
N GLU A 193 11.22 16.20 13.87
CA GLU A 193 12.20 15.40 14.60
C GLU A 193 12.08 15.61 16.11
N ASN A 194 11.94 16.83 16.60
CA ASN A 194 11.85 17.13 18.04
C ASN A 194 10.60 16.56 18.70
N TYR A 195 9.51 16.41 17.98
CA TYR A 195 8.22 15.90 18.49
C TYR A 195 7.84 14.54 17.93
N ASP A 196 8.75 13.85 17.26
CA ASP A 196 8.53 12.53 16.64
C ASP A 196 7.23 12.47 15.82
N LEU A 197 6.97 13.53 15.01
CA LEU A 197 5.73 13.64 14.26
C LEU A 197 5.65 12.65 13.10
N ALA A 198 6.78 12.12 12.63
CA ALA A 198 6.81 11.13 11.56
C ALA A 198 6.06 9.82 11.92
N LYS A 199 5.88 9.53 13.21
CA LYS A 199 5.07 8.38 13.67
C LYS A 199 3.59 8.48 13.28
N TYR A 200 3.09 9.69 13.00
CA TYR A 200 1.72 9.93 12.55
C TYR A 200 1.56 9.76 11.04
N ASP A 201 2.66 9.65 10.29
CA ASP A 201 2.56 9.42 8.86
C ASP A 201 1.98 8.05 8.56
N VAL A 202 0.99 8.02 7.67
CA VAL A 202 0.46 6.76 7.14
C VAL A 202 1.53 6.14 6.27
N LEU A 203 2.06 5.00 6.71
CA LEU A 203 3.10 4.31 5.98
C LEU A 203 2.52 3.68 4.72
N TYR A 204 2.92 4.21 3.58
CA TYR A 204 2.62 3.62 2.28
C TYR A 204 3.58 2.47 1.99
N ASP A 205 3.03 1.45 1.38
CA ASP A 205 3.82 0.33 0.86
C ASP A 205 4.33 0.64 -0.56
N LYS A 206 5.36 -0.08 -0.97
CA LYS A 206 5.87 -0.01 -2.35
C LYS A 206 5.60 -1.33 -3.05
N ILE A 207 5.27 -1.24 -4.33
CA ILE A 207 5.26 -2.42 -5.20
C ILE A 207 6.71 -2.84 -5.39
N LEU A 208 7.06 -4.04 -4.91
CA LEU A 208 8.39 -4.63 -5.05
C LEU A 208 8.54 -5.32 -6.40
N THR A 209 7.51 -6.04 -6.81
CA THR A 209 7.43 -6.68 -8.12
C THR A 209 6.02 -6.56 -8.68
N GLN A 210 5.92 -6.45 -9.99
CA GLN A 210 4.64 -6.54 -10.71
C GLN A 210 4.87 -7.17 -12.08
N LYS A 211 4.01 -8.12 -12.43
CA LYS A 211 4.04 -8.77 -13.74
C LYS A 211 2.63 -9.17 -14.17
N SER A 212 2.44 -9.28 -15.47
CA SER A 212 1.22 -9.88 -16.02
C SER A 212 1.14 -11.34 -15.60
N THR A 213 -0.07 -11.82 -15.37
CA THR A 213 -0.36 -13.22 -15.10
C THR A 213 -1.67 -13.60 -15.78
N SER A 214 -1.95 -14.88 -15.84
CA SER A 214 -3.22 -15.41 -16.31
C SER A 214 -3.59 -16.60 -15.42
N GLY A 215 -4.87 -16.89 -15.33
CA GLY A 215 -5.38 -18.01 -14.54
C GLY A 215 -6.76 -17.71 -13.98
N LYS A 216 -7.32 -18.71 -13.32
CA LYS A 216 -8.59 -18.62 -12.61
C LYS A 216 -8.36 -18.64 -11.10
N ALA A 217 -9.21 -17.93 -10.39
CA ALA A 217 -9.29 -18.02 -8.93
C ALA A 217 -10.75 -17.89 -8.49
N THR A 218 -11.04 -18.36 -7.28
CA THR A 218 -12.33 -18.12 -6.61
C THR A 218 -12.08 -17.28 -5.37
N VAL A 219 -12.92 -16.30 -5.09
CA VAL A 219 -12.84 -15.50 -3.86
C VAL A 219 -13.45 -16.29 -2.71
N THR A 220 -12.61 -17.03 -1.97
CA THR A 220 -13.07 -17.99 -0.94
C THR A 220 -12.96 -17.44 0.49
N SER A 221 -12.10 -16.43 0.73
CA SER A 221 -11.88 -15.85 2.06
C SER A 221 -12.01 -14.33 2.01
N PRO A 222 -13.21 -13.79 1.71
CA PRO A 222 -13.40 -12.35 1.50
C PRO A 222 -13.40 -11.53 2.78
N THR A 223 -13.62 -12.14 3.95
CA THR A 223 -13.78 -11.44 5.23
C THR A 223 -12.51 -10.66 5.58
N GLY A 224 -12.68 -9.36 5.92
CA GLY A 224 -11.57 -8.46 6.24
C GLY A 224 -10.73 -8.03 5.03
N ASN A 225 -11.08 -8.46 3.81
CA ASN A 225 -10.38 -8.09 2.59
C ASN A 225 -11.18 -7.06 1.78
N GLY A 226 -10.47 -6.15 1.12
CA GLY A 226 -11.03 -5.19 0.18
C GLY A 226 -10.56 -5.44 -1.25
N VAL A 227 -11.23 -4.78 -2.19
CA VAL A 227 -10.79 -4.62 -3.57
C VAL A 227 -10.36 -3.17 -3.76
N TRP A 228 -9.22 -2.95 -4.39
CA TRP A 228 -8.50 -1.68 -4.42
C TRP A 228 -8.07 -1.31 -5.84
N THR A 229 -7.89 -0.01 -6.13
CA THR A 229 -7.36 0.46 -7.43
C THR A 229 -5.89 0.08 -7.64
N LEU A 230 -5.12 -0.06 -6.55
CA LEU A 230 -3.73 -0.53 -6.47
C LEU A 230 -3.62 -1.56 -5.35
N PRO A 231 -2.51 -2.31 -5.21
CA PRO A 231 -2.27 -3.11 -4.01
C PRO A 231 -2.45 -2.31 -2.73
N TYR A 232 -3.03 -2.91 -1.71
CA TYR A 232 -3.38 -2.23 -0.46
C TYR A 232 -2.20 -1.45 0.17
N LYS A 233 -2.50 -0.22 0.65
CA LYS A 233 -1.52 0.72 1.23
C LYS A 233 -0.42 1.21 0.25
N VAL A 234 -0.48 0.93 -1.03
CA VAL A 234 0.37 1.63 -2.01
C VAL A 234 -0.13 3.07 -2.15
N LYS A 235 0.80 4.02 -2.25
CA LYS A 235 0.43 5.45 -2.38
C LYS A 235 -0.51 5.65 -3.59
N GLY A 236 -1.62 6.34 -3.36
CA GLY A 236 -2.65 6.56 -4.38
C GLY A 236 -3.72 5.47 -4.45
N VAL A 237 -3.67 4.46 -3.56
CA VAL A 237 -4.70 3.43 -3.49
C VAL A 237 -6.06 4.03 -3.09
N GLN A 238 -7.12 3.56 -3.76
CA GLN A 238 -8.49 3.88 -3.41
C GLN A 238 -9.29 2.59 -3.25
N SER A 239 -10.27 2.60 -2.37
CA SER A 239 -11.19 1.48 -2.21
C SER A 239 -12.15 1.40 -3.42
N VAL A 240 -12.32 0.20 -3.96
CA VAL A 240 -13.30 -0.09 -5.02
C VAL A 240 -14.55 -0.71 -4.39
N SER A 241 -14.40 -1.75 -3.58
CA SER A 241 -15.48 -2.45 -2.90
C SER A 241 -14.94 -3.38 -1.82
N PRO A 242 -15.78 -3.88 -0.89
CA PRO A 242 -15.43 -5.04 -0.10
C PRO A 242 -15.21 -6.27 -0.99
N ALA A 243 -14.26 -7.14 -0.64
CA ALA A 243 -14.05 -8.40 -1.37
C ALA A 243 -15.27 -9.36 -1.27
N SER A 244 -16.10 -9.20 -0.23
CA SER A 244 -17.35 -9.94 -0.06
C SER A 244 -18.35 -9.75 -1.21
N THR A 245 -18.25 -8.67 -1.97
CA THR A 245 -19.02 -8.45 -3.22
C THR A 245 -18.78 -9.58 -4.22
N TYR A 246 -17.62 -10.23 -4.16
CA TYR A 246 -17.22 -11.32 -5.05
C TYR A 246 -17.14 -12.68 -4.34
N ALA A 247 -17.73 -12.80 -3.15
CA ALA A 247 -17.69 -14.05 -2.37
C ALA A 247 -18.17 -15.24 -3.22
N ASN A 248 -17.39 -16.32 -3.24
CA ASN A 248 -17.61 -17.55 -4.01
C ASN A 248 -17.78 -17.33 -5.53
N LYS A 249 -17.29 -16.20 -6.06
CA LYS A 249 -17.28 -15.92 -7.50
C LYS A 249 -15.93 -16.31 -8.08
N ASP A 250 -15.98 -16.88 -9.29
CA ASP A 250 -14.80 -17.15 -10.09
C ASP A 250 -14.38 -15.87 -10.83
N ILE A 251 -13.08 -15.63 -10.82
CA ILE A 251 -12.45 -14.43 -11.37
C ILE A 251 -11.28 -14.83 -12.28
N ASP A 252 -10.97 -13.96 -13.24
CA ASP A 252 -9.80 -14.11 -14.10
C ASP A 252 -8.66 -13.25 -13.59
N LEU A 253 -7.50 -13.85 -13.34
CA LEU A 253 -6.30 -13.13 -12.92
C LEU A 253 -5.65 -12.44 -14.11
N VAL A 254 -5.15 -11.21 -13.90
CA VAL A 254 -4.59 -10.35 -14.96
C VAL A 254 -3.16 -9.95 -14.65
N SER A 255 -2.89 -9.61 -13.41
CA SER A 255 -1.57 -9.18 -12.95
C SER A 255 -1.36 -9.64 -11.51
N VAL A 256 -0.10 -9.84 -11.14
CA VAL A 256 0.31 -10.11 -9.76
C VAL A 256 1.34 -9.09 -9.34
N ALA A 257 1.20 -8.57 -8.13
CA ALA A 257 2.15 -7.65 -7.51
C ALA A 257 2.50 -8.10 -6.10
N THR A 258 3.74 -7.88 -5.69
CA THR A 258 4.18 -8.10 -4.31
C THR A 258 4.54 -6.77 -3.66
N THR A 259 4.24 -6.66 -2.39
CA THR A 259 4.63 -5.56 -1.51
C THR A 259 5.26 -6.15 -0.24
N LYS A 260 5.71 -5.31 0.69
CA LYS A 260 6.14 -5.80 2.01
C LYS A 260 5.01 -6.46 2.80
N ARG A 261 3.74 -6.12 2.52
CA ARG A 261 2.56 -6.66 3.21
C ARG A 261 2.09 -8.00 2.67
N GLY A 262 2.39 -8.31 1.40
CA GLY A 262 1.99 -9.56 0.78
C GLY A 262 1.88 -9.49 -0.73
N THR A 263 1.17 -10.47 -1.26
CA THR A 263 0.92 -10.63 -2.69
C THR A 263 -0.52 -10.23 -3.00
N TYR A 264 -0.69 -9.50 -4.08
CA TYR A 264 -1.98 -9.01 -4.56
C TYR A 264 -2.16 -9.41 -6.01
N TYR A 265 -3.41 -9.71 -6.38
CA TYR A 265 -3.80 -10.02 -7.76
C TYR A 265 -4.78 -8.99 -8.29
N GLN A 266 -4.48 -8.46 -9.47
CA GLN A 266 -5.47 -7.73 -10.26
C GLN A 266 -6.34 -8.74 -11.00
N PHE A 267 -7.65 -8.52 -11.00
CA PHE A 267 -8.58 -9.47 -11.58
C PHE A 267 -9.65 -8.81 -12.46
N LYS A 268 -10.23 -9.64 -13.32
CA LYS A 268 -11.45 -9.36 -14.08
C LYS A 268 -12.60 -10.19 -13.51
N TYR A 269 -13.78 -9.57 -13.55
CA TYR A 269 -15.04 -10.24 -13.32
C TYR A 269 -16.01 -9.86 -14.44
N ASN A 270 -16.64 -10.86 -15.07
CA ASN A 270 -17.48 -10.67 -16.26
C ASN A 270 -16.77 -9.86 -17.36
N GLY A 271 -15.50 -10.17 -17.62
CA GLY A 271 -14.69 -9.56 -18.68
C GLY A 271 -14.13 -8.16 -18.36
N LYS A 272 -14.57 -7.50 -17.27
CA LYS A 272 -14.13 -6.14 -16.89
C LYS A 272 -13.07 -6.20 -15.79
N VAL A 273 -11.99 -5.43 -15.93
CA VAL A 273 -11.01 -5.24 -14.85
C VAL A 273 -11.69 -4.54 -13.68
N VAL A 274 -11.57 -5.13 -12.50
CA VAL A 274 -12.19 -4.63 -11.26
C VAL A 274 -11.17 -3.91 -10.40
N GLY A 275 -10.08 -4.58 -10.04
CA GLY A 275 -9.09 -4.02 -9.13
C GLY A 275 -8.16 -5.09 -8.59
N TRP A 276 -7.48 -4.75 -7.49
CA TRP A 276 -6.51 -5.59 -6.79
C TRP A 276 -7.11 -6.16 -5.51
N VAL A 277 -6.85 -7.42 -5.24
CA VAL A 277 -7.29 -8.13 -4.03
C VAL A 277 -6.11 -8.89 -3.44
N ASP A 278 -6.06 -9.05 -2.11
CA ASP A 278 -5.03 -9.84 -1.43
C ASP A 278 -5.15 -11.33 -1.84
N ALA A 279 -4.01 -11.95 -2.11
CA ALA A 279 -3.93 -13.39 -2.43
C ALA A 279 -4.60 -14.28 -1.36
N LYS A 280 -4.61 -13.83 -0.10
CA LYS A 280 -5.26 -14.55 1.02
C LYS A 280 -6.77 -14.65 0.88
N ALA A 281 -7.39 -13.79 0.09
CA ALA A 281 -8.83 -13.85 -0.19
C ALA A 281 -9.18 -14.90 -1.25
N LEU A 282 -8.19 -15.52 -1.90
CA LEU A 282 -8.34 -16.29 -3.11
C LEU A 282 -7.94 -17.77 -2.93
N THR A 283 -8.73 -18.64 -3.53
CA THR A 283 -8.24 -19.96 -3.97
C THR A 283 -7.81 -19.81 -5.43
N ILE A 284 -6.50 -19.91 -5.67
CA ILE A 284 -5.92 -19.78 -7.01
C ILE A 284 -5.75 -21.18 -7.61
N TYR A 285 -6.17 -21.33 -8.85
CA TYR A 285 -6.10 -22.59 -9.56
C TYR A 285 -4.83 -22.69 -10.40
N ASP A 286 -4.29 -23.91 -10.50
CA ASP A 286 -3.12 -24.17 -11.30
C ASP A 286 -3.49 -24.28 -12.79
N SER A 287 -2.60 -23.79 -13.64
CA SER A 287 -2.62 -24.14 -15.06
C SER A 287 -1.94 -25.50 -15.26
N VAL A 288 -2.33 -26.18 -16.33
CA VAL A 288 -1.61 -27.37 -16.80
C VAL A 288 -0.40 -26.88 -17.59
N ASN A 289 0.79 -27.08 -17.03
CA ASN A 289 2.04 -26.65 -17.68
C ASN A 289 2.48 -27.59 -18.81
N TYR A 290 2.11 -28.87 -18.69
CA TYR A 290 2.45 -29.92 -19.64
C TYR A 290 1.35 -30.99 -19.61
N ASP A 291 0.86 -31.36 -20.78
CA ASP A 291 -0.16 -32.40 -20.96
C ASP A 291 0.20 -33.19 -22.20
N LYS A 292 0.52 -34.46 -22.02
CA LYS A 292 0.84 -35.38 -23.12
C LYS A 292 0.00 -36.64 -23.04
N VAL A 293 -0.28 -37.22 -24.19
CA VAL A 293 -0.81 -38.56 -24.28
C VAL A 293 0.24 -39.51 -23.74
N ASN A 294 -0.13 -40.35 -22.82
CA ASN A 294 0.75 -41.35 -22.26
C ASN A 294 0.11 -42.76 -22.45
N VAL A 295 0.94 -43.69 -22.75
CA VAL A 295 0.55 -45.09 -22.82
C VAL A 295 1.48 -45.86 -21.91
N GLY A 296 0.98 -46.22 -20.76
CA GLY A 296 1.73 -46.98 -19.77
C GLY A 296 0.81 -47.73 -18.85
N ARG A 297 1.40 -48.49 -17.94
CA ARG A 297 0.67 -49.18 -16.89
C ARG A 297 1.23 -48.83 -15.53
N ALA A 298 0.38 -48.80 -14.55
CA ALA A 298 0.75 -48.58 -13.17
C ALA A 298 -0.13 -49.39 -12.23
N LYS A 299 0.31 -49.49 -11.00
CA LYS A 299 -0.48 -50.02 -9.88
C LYS A 299 -0.72 -48.95 -8.85
N ILE A 300 -1.93 -48.83 -8.32
CA ILE A 300 -2.27 -47.90 -7.24
C ILE A 300 -1.79 -48.52 -5.92
N THR A 301 -0.58 -48.08 -5.46
CA THR A 301 0.10 -48.68 -4.30
C THR A 301 0.02 -47.84 -3.06
N SER A 302 -0.14 -46.50 -3.19
CA SER A 302 -0.20 -45.55 -2.09
C SER A 302 -1.47 -44.69 -2.18
N PRO A 303 -2.67 -45.28 -2.04
CA PRO A 303 -3.93 -44.56 -2.26
C PRO A 303 -4.34 -43.66 -1.09
N VAL A 304 -3.75 -43.83 0.09
CA VAL A 304 -4.14 -43.10 1.30
C VAL A 304 -3.91 -41.60 1.10
N SER A 305 -4.88 -40.78 1.47
CA SER A 305 -4.89 -39.31 1.31
C SER A 305 -4.88 -38.82 -0.14
N ASN A 306 -5.07 -39.71 -1.13
CA ASN A 306 -5.19 -39.30 -2.53
C ASN A 306 -6.66 -39.42 -3.00
N GLY A 307 -7.09 -38.38 -3.72
CA GLY A 307 -8.38 -38.36 -4.43
C GLY A 307 -8.19 -38.62 -5.92
N ILE A 308 -9.27 -39.08 -6.54
CA ILE A 308 -9.40 -39.13 -8.00
C ILE A 308 -10.33 -38.02 -8.43
N TRP A 309 -9.92 -37.27 -9.46
CA TRP A 309 -10.54 -36.07 -9.89
C TRP A 309 -10.86 -36.06 -11.40
N SER A 310 -11.87 -35.28 -11.82
CA SER A 310 -12.21 -35.12 -13.25
C SER A 310 -11.12 -34.40 -14.06
N LYS A 311 -10.29 -33.60 -13.39
CA LYS A 311 -9.07 -32.92 -13.91
C LYS A 311 -7.93 -33.08 -12.91
N PRO A 312 -6.66 -32.77 -13.24
CA PRO A 312 -5.58 -32.76 -12.27
C PRO A 312 -5.94 -31.94 -11.04
N TYR A 313 -5.46 -32.32 -9.87
CA TYR A 313 -5.75 -31.61 -8.63
C TYR A 313 -5.37 -30.12 -8.71
N ASN A 314 -6.21 -29.27 -8.14
CA ASN A 314 -6.12 -27.81 -8.15
C ASN A 314 -6.28 -27.15 -9.52
N VAL A 315 -6.67 -27.84 -10.58
CA VAL A 315 -7.04 -27.23 -11.86
C VAL A 315 -8.50 -26.75 -11.80
N TYR A 316 -8.76 -25.58 -12.37
CA TYR A 316 -10.10 -24.98 -12.37
C TYR A 316 -11.16 -25.90 -12.99
N GLY A 317 -12.29 -26.00 -12.31
CA GLY A 317 -13.41 -26.84 -12.73
C GLY A 317 -13.16 -28.35 -12.53
N ARG A 318 -12.23 -28.72 -11.62
CA ARG A 318 -12.11 -30.08 -11.16
C ARG A 318 -13.32 -30.47 -10.30
N GLU A 319 -13.72 -31.69 -10.44
CA GLU A 319 -14.74 -32.33 -9.60
C GLU A 319 -14.15 -33.55 -8.92
N PHE A 320 -14.55 -33.79 -7.69
CA PHE A 320 -14.16 -35.02 -6.98
C PHE A 320 -14.90 -36.19 -7.55
N VAL A 321 -14.19 -37.23 -7.96
CA VAL A 321 -14.76 -38.46 -8.50
C VAL A 321 -14.93 -39.50 -7.39
N THR A 322 -13.84 -39.88 -6.72
CA THR A 322 -13.83 -40.82 -5.60
C THR A 322 -12.48 -40.79 -4.88
N ASN A 323 -12.36 -41.52 -3.77
CA ASN A 323 -11.08 -41.77 -3.12
C ASN A 323 -10.25 -42.79 -3.88
N ALA A 324 -8.94 -42.61 -3.95
CA ALA A 324 -8.04 -43.56 -4.61
C ALA A 324 -8.03 -44.94 -3.93
N THR A 325 -8.40 -45.00 -2.65
CA THR A 325 -8.58 -46.27 -1.90
C THR A 325 -9.61 -47.21 -2.54
N THR A 326 -10.59 -46.69 -3.27
CA THR A 326 -11.56 -47.46 -4.03
C THR A 326 -10.89 -48.41 -5.03
N TYR A 327 -9.71 -48.05 -5.53
CA TYR A 327 -8.96 -48.83 -6.51
C TYR A 327 -7.59 -49.27 -5.98
N ALA A 328 -7.46 -49.39 -4.66
CA ALA A 328 -6.22 -49.85 -4.02
C ALA A 328 -5.73 -51.18 -4.59
N GLN A 329 -4.42 -51.26 -4.87
CA GLN A 329 -3.74 -52.44 -5.41
C GLN A 329 -4.19 -52.87 -6.82
N GLN A 330 -5.06 -52.09 -7.49
CA GLN A 330 -5.46 -52.39 -8.88
C GLN A 330 -4.42 -51.94 -9.89
N GLU A 331 -4.26 -52.72 -10.96
CA GLU A 331 -3.53 -52.30 -12.14
C GLU A 331 -4.41 -51.40 -13.01
N ILE A 332 -3.80 -50.35 -13.52
CA ILE A 332 -4.45 -49.33 -14.32
C ILE A 332 -3.68 -49.04 -15.60
N LYS A 333 -4.41 -48.60 -16.63
CA LYS A 333 -3.81 -48.13 -17.88
C LYS A 333 -3.71 -46.60 -17.80
N LEU A 334 -2.50 -46.07 -17.99
CA LEU A 334 -2.24 -44.61 -18.06
C LEU A 334 -2.60 -44.11 -19.45
N LEU A 335 -3.38 -43.00 -19.51
CA LEU A 335 -3.89 -42.43 -20.75
C LEU A 335 -3.19 -41.08 -21.08
N ARG A 336 -3.02 -40.23 -20.06
CA ARG A 336 -2.43 -38.92 -20.21
C ARG A 336 -1.60 -38.56 -18.97
N GLU A 337 -0.60 -37.73 -19.17
CA GLU A 337 0.21 -37.14 -18.10
C GLU A 337 0.05 -35.62 -18.14
N ALA A 338 -0.14 -35.00 -16.99
CA ALA A 338 -0.20 -33.54 -16.84
C ALA A 338 0.66 -33.10 -15.67
N GLN A 339 1.32 -31.96 -15.84
CA GLN A 339 2.06 -31.28 -14.77
C GLN A 339 1.38 -29.98 -14.41
N THR A 340 1.24 -29.76 -13.11
CA THR A 340 0.77 -28.51 -12.51
C THR A 340 1.79 -28.01 -11.49
N ALA A 341 1.56 -26.85 -10.88
CA ALA A 341 2.39 -26.36 -9.77
C ALA A 341 2.36 -27.30 -8.55
N LYS A 342 1.32 -28.15 -8.42
CA LYS A 342 1.16 -29.11 -7.30
C LYS A 342 1.82 -30.46 -7.55
N GLY A 343 2.19 -30.78 -8.78
CA GLY A 343 2.84 -32.04 -9.11
C GLY A 343 2.42 -32.64 -10.46
N THR A 344 2.75 -33.92 -10.63
CA THR A 344 2.43 -34.70 -11.82
C THR A 344 1.22 -35.58 -11.56
N TYR A 345 0.30 -35.59 -12.49
CA TYR A 345 -0.95 -36.36 -12.44
C TYR A 345 -1.10 -37.19 -13.67
N TYR A 346 -1.74 -38.37 -13.51
CA TYR A 346 -2.05 -39.28 -14.62
C TYR A 346 -3.55 -39.46 -14.74
N GLN A 347 -4.09 -39.32 -15.95
CA GLN A 347 -5.41 -39.82 -16.29
C GLN A 347 -5.30 -41.34 -16.54
N PHE A 348 -6.22 -42.06 -15.98
CA PHE A 348 -6.18 -43.52 -16.10
C PHE A 348 -7.53 -44.14 -16.42
N SER A 349 -7.47 -45.41 -16.90
CA SER A 349 -8.63 -46.23 -17.13
C SER A 349 -8.47 -47.61 -16.48
N ILE A 350 -9.63 -48.21 -16.18
CA ILE A 350 -9.78 -49.58 -15.74
C ILE A 350 -10.84 -50.24 -16.64
N ASN A 351 -10.56 -51.41 -17.18
CA ASN A 351 -11.48 -52.13 -18.10
C ASN A 351 -11.96 -51.24 -19.25
N ASN A 352 -11.04 -50.45 -19.84
CA ASN A 352 -11.27 -49.48 -20.91
C ASN A 352 -12.21 -48.32 -20.56
N LYS A 353 -12.65 -48.18 -19.31
CA LYS A 353 -13.42 -47.05 -18.84
C LYS A 353 -12.50 -46.03 -18.20
N THR A 354 -12.47 -44.80 -18.71
CA THR A 354 -11.74 -43.69 -18.09
C THR A 354 -12.36 -43.37 -16.74
N ILE A 355 -11.53 -43.32 -15.69
CA ILE A 355 -11.95 -43.07 -14.31
C ILE A 355 -11.69 -41.61 -13.93
N GLY A 356 -10.48 -41.09 -14.12
CA GLY A 356 -10.13 -39.75 -13.74
C GLY A 356 -8.62 -39.54 -13.64
N TRP A 357 -8.23 -38.48 -12.94
CA TRP A 357 -6.85 -38.08 -12.71
C TRP A 357 -6.42 -38.41 -11.28
N ILE A 358 -5.24 -38.98 -11.13
CA ILE A 358 -4.64 -39.36 -9.86
C ILE A 358 -3.22 -38.80 -9.76
N ASP A 359 -2.79 -38.47 -8.55
CA ASP A 359 -1.42 -38.01 -8.27
C ASP A 359 -0.42 -39.16 -8.54
N LYS A 360 0.68 -38.83 -9.20
CA LYS A 360 1.80 -39.75 -9.44
C LYS A 360 2.27 -40.45 -8.17
N ARG A 361 2.23 -39.81 -7.02
CA ARG A 361 2.67 -40.35 -5.72
C ARG A 361 1.83 -41.52 -5.24
N ALA A 362 0.62 -41.68 -5.78
CA ALA A 362 -0.25 -42.83 -5.48
C ALA A 362 0.10 -44.07 -6.27
N LEU A 363 1.03 -43.98 -7.22
CA LEU A 363 1.27 -44.96 -8.25
C LEU A 363 2.67 -45.59 -8.16
N THR A 364 2.75 -46.89 -8.41
CA THR A 364 3.97 -47.55 -8.91
C THR A 364 3.80 -47.70 -10.41
N ILE A 365 4.58 -46.94 -11.19
CA ILE A 365 4.54 -46.95 -12.65
C ILE A 365 5.49 -48.01 -13.17
N TYR A 366 4.99 -48.86 -14.04
CA TYR A 366 5.81 -49.88 -14.67
C TYR A 366 6.65 -49.30 -15.78
N PRO A 367 7.96 -49.66 -15.89
CA PRO A 367 8.76 -49.25 -17.01
C PRO A 367 8.13 -49.72 -18.32
N TYR A 368 8.24 -48.90 -19.34
CA TYR A 368 7.81 -49.29 -20.69
C TYR A 368 8.75 -50.37 -21.17
N ASP A 369 8.29 -51.63 -21.30
CA ASP A 369 9.02 -52.67 -21.99
C ASP A 369 9.06 -52.28 -23.46
N SER A 370 10.16 -51.66 -23.89
CA SER A 370 10.46 -51.51 -25.31
C SER A 370 10.62 -52.93 -25.87
N ILE A 371 9.72 -53.35 -26.77
CA ILE A 371 9.96 -54.53 -27.60
C ILE A 371 11.23 -54.26 -28.40
N VAL A 372 12.36 -54.78 -27.92
CA VAL A 372 13.67 -54.56 -28.54
C VAL A 372 13.81 -55.28 -29.87
N SER A 373 13.04 -56.32 -30.15
CA SER A 373 12.79 -56.91 -31.46
C SER A 373 11.62 -57.87 -31.41
N SER A 374 10.71 -57.85 -32.39
CA SER A 374 9.85 -58.96 -32.71
C SER A 374 10.54 -59.78 -33.79
N LYS A 375 11.08 -60.94 -33.45
CA LYS A 375 11.40 -61.96 -34.47
C LYS A 375 10.06 -62.58 -34.86
N ASN A 376 9.73 -62.50 -36.15
CA ASN A 376 8.68 -63.34 -36.71
C ASN A 376 9.15 -64.81 -36.57
N VAL A 377 8.50 -65.55 -35.71
CA VAL A 377 8.63 -67.02 -35.70
C VAL A 377 7.63 -67.49 -36.73
N SER A 378 8.09 -67.92 -37.89
CA SER A 378 7.28 -68.68 -38.82
C SER A 378 7.11 -70.09 -38.20
N LEU A 379 5.88 -70.43 -37.88
CA LEU A 379 5.51 -71.79 -37.53
C LEU A 379 5.33 -72.56 -38.83
N ASP A 380 6.42 -73.14 -39.37
CA ASP A 380 6.33 -74.19 -40.31
C ASP A 380 5.99 -75.46 -39.57
N GLY A 381 4.70 -75.72 -39.42
CA GLY A 381 4.19 -77.00 -38.97
C GLY A 381 4.16 -77.99 -40.10
N GLN A 382 5.14 -78.84 -40.13
CA GLN A 382 4.94 -80.09 -40.82
C GLN A 382 4.18 -81.05 -39.89
N ILE A 383 2.97 -81.41 -40.32
CA ILE A 383 2.23 -82.54 -39.78
C ILE A 383 2.60 -83.73 -40.67
N THR A 384 3.19 -84.76 -40.06
CA THR A 384 3.22 -86.12 -40.60
C THR A 384 2.40 -87.01 -39.67
#